data_3b3ed99b3b5b4ffb71e612f664907c51
#
_entry.id   3b3ed99b3b5b4ffb71e612f664907c51
#
_cell.length_a   1.000
_cell.length_b   1.000
_cell.length_c   1.000
_cell.angle_alpha   90.00
_cell.angle_beta   90.00
_cell.angle_gamma   90.00
#
_symmetry.space_group_name_H-M   'P 1'
#
loop_
_entity.id
_entity.type
_entity.pdbx_description
1 polymer ?
#
loop_
_entity_poly.entity_id
_entity_poly.type
_entity_poly.pdbx_seq_one_letter_code
_entity_poly.pdbx_strand_id
1 'polypeptide(L)'
;MENEKTEIISAKYITAETDHMAYQPGMDNIGSEIQDEVISRMNAYDADAYTAADVLRALRKDVLSPEDFAALLSPAALPFLEQMAQRAQLETRKHFGNSVQMFTPLYIANYCENYCIYCGFNCHNKIRRAKLDMDEIEQELKAIAETGLQEILLLTGESRAMSPVSYIGEAVKLARKYFRVIGIEIYPLNVDEYAYLHECGV
;
A
#
# COMPACT_ATOMS: atom_id res chain seq x y z
N MET A 1 11.61 -5.05 -32.29
CA MET A 1 10.85 -3.80 -32.02
C MET A 1 10.43 -3.65 -30.56
N GLU A 2 10.13 -4.72 -29.81
CA GLU A 2 9.88 -4.64 -28.35
C GLU A 2 11.14 -4.40 -27.51
N ASN A 3 12.29 -4.95 -27.92
CA ASN A 3 13.57 -4.75 -27.21
C ASN A 3 14.09 -3.30 -27.28
N GLU A 4 13.91 -2.60 -28.40
CA GLU A 4 14.36 -1.20 -28.52
C GLU A 4 13.55 -0.22 -27.65
N LYS A 5 12.25 -0.49 -27.42
CA LYS A 5 11.43 0.37 -26.55
C LYS A 5 11.78 0.20 -25.08
N THR A 6 12.17 -1.00 -24.66
CA THR A 6 12.57 -1.30 -23.28
C THR A 6 13.93 -0.68 -22.95
N GLU A 7 14.90 -0.70 -23.90
CA GLU A 7 16.19 -0.05 -23.75
C GLU A 7 16.08 1.49 -23.70
N ILE A 8 15.20 2.08 -24.52
CA ILE A 8 14.99 3.54 -24.53
C ILE A 8 14.35 4.03 -23.22
N ILE A 9 13.48 3.24 -22.60
CA ILE A 9 12.89 3.57 -21.31
C ILE A 9 13.94 3.47 -20.21
N SER A 10 14.78 2.42 -20.19
CA SER A 10 15.83 2.26 -19.19
C SER A 10 16.89 3.35 -19.28
N ALA A 11 17.36 3.70 -20.49
CA ALA A 11 18.38 4.73 -20.70
C ALA A 11 17.93 6.15 -20.32
N LYS A 12 16.63 6.43 -20.36
CA LYS A 12 16.08 7.77 -20.05
C LYS A 12 15.94 8.03 -18.54
N TYR A 13 15.95 6.98 -17.72
CA TYR A 13 15.80 7.08 -16.26
C TYR A 13 17.09 6.86 -15.47
N ILE A 14 18.20 6.48 -16.14
CA ILE A 14 19.47 6.10 -15.49
C ILE A 14 20.42 7.30 -15.25
N THR A 15 20.10 8.53 -15.70
CA THR A 15 21.10 9.59 -15.79
C THR A 15 20.96 10.77 -14.84
N ALA A 16 20.11 10.70 -13.85
CA ALA A 16 20.09 11.74 -12.83
C ALA A 16 20.11 11.08 -11.45
N GLU A 17 21.05 11.49 -10.60
CA GLU A 17 20.87 11.42 -9.17
C GLU A 17 19.59 12.21 -8.85
N THR A 18 18.44 11.55 -8.95
CA THR A 18 17.17 12.17 -8.62
C THR A 18 17.11 12.22 -7.10
N ASP A 19 17.26 13.41 -6.54
CA ASP A 19 16.92 13.62 -5.14
C ASP A 19 15.41 13.49 -5.00
N HIS A 20 14.95 12.34 -4.49
CA HIS A 20 13.53 12.08 -4.27
C HIS A 20 12.90 13.00 -3.23
N MET A 21 13.71 13.63 -2.39
CA MET A 21 13.28 14.62 -1.40
C MET A 21 13.22 16.02 -1.98
N ALA A 22 13.80 16.24 -3.18
CA ALA A 22 13.74 17.53 -3.83
C ALA A 22 12.33 17.79 -4.35
N TYR A 23 11.78 18.93 -3.90
CA TYR A 23 10.52 19.43 -4.39
C TYR A 23 10.62 19.74 -5.89
N GLN A 24 9.79 19.09 -6.69
CA GLN A 24 9.73 19.35 -8.13
C GLN A 24 8.72 20.46 -8.41
N PRO A 25 9.07 21.47 -9.25
CA PRO A 25 8.12 22.52 -9.62
C PRO A 25 6.84 21.94 -10.18
N GLY A 26 5.70 22.35 -9.60
CA GLY A 26 4.38 21.91 -10.02
C GLY A 26 3.82 20.69 -9.24
N MET A 27 4.55 20.13 -8.29
CA MET A 27 4.03 19.04 -7.43
C MET A 27 2.87 19.48 -6.54
N ASP A 28 2.75 20.77 -6.23
CA ASP A 28 1.60 21.37 -5.52
C ASP A 28 0.41 21.63 -6.44
N ASN A 29 0.62 21.66 -7.75
CA ASN A 29 -0.46 21.75 -8.74
C ASN A 29 -0.94 20.34 -9.12
N ILE A 30 -1.26 19.52 -8.17
CA ILE A 30 -2.15 18.39 -8.38
C ILE A 30 -3.56 18.98 -8.49
N GLY A 31 -3.77 19.83 -9.47
CA GLY A 31 -5.07 20.30 -9.92
C GLY A 31 -5.79 19.11 -10.52
N SER A 32 -6.40 18.32 -9.67
CA SER A 32 -7.13 17.16 -10.08
C SER A 32 -8.59 17.53 -9.93
N GLU A 33 -9.28 17.66 -11.05
CA GLU A 33 -10.74 17.73 -11.13
C GLU A 33 -11.40 16.59 -10.32
N ILE A 34 -10.65 15.49 -10.10
CA ILE A 34 -11.07 14.33 -9.30
C ILE A 34 -11.36 14.72 -7.84
N GLN A 35 -10.55 15.59 -7.23
CA GLN A 35 -10.79 16.02 -5.85
C GLN A 35 -12.11 16.81 -5.75
N ASP A 36 -12.33 17.73 -6.67
CA ASP A 36 -13.54 18.54 -6.69
C ASP A 36 -14.78 17.67 -6.98
N GLU A 37 -14.67 16.71 -7.89
CA GLU A 37 -15.71 15.73 -8.16
C GLU A 37 -16.02 14.88 -6.93
N VAL A 38 -15.03 14.36 -6.22
CA VAL A 38 -15.21 13.57 -5.01
C VAL A 38 -15.90 14.40 -3.92
N ILE A 39 -15.44 15.62 -3.67
CA ILE A 39 -16.04 16.54 -2.69
C ILE A 39 -17.50 16.85 -3.08
N SER A 40 -17.76 17.14 -4.34
CA SER A 40 -19.10 17.41 -4.85
C SER A 40 -20.04 16.22 -4.63
N ARG A 41 -19.59 14.99 -4.95
CA ARG A 41 -20.36 13.76 -4.74
C ARG A 41 -20.60 13.48 -3.26
N MET A 42 -19.59 13.68 -2.42
CA MET A 42 -19.72 13.52 -0.97
C MET A 42 -20.76 14.48 -0.38
N ASN A 43 -20.73 15.74 -0.81
CA ASN A 43 -21.68 16.75 -0.34
C ASN A 43 -23.11 16.52 -0.85
N ALA A 44 -23.25 15.89 -2.03
CA ALA A 44 -24.53 15.56 -2.63
C ALA A 44 -25.11 14.22 -2.13
N TYR A 45 -24.32 13.41 -1.40
CA TYR A 45 -24.77 12.11 -0.90
C TYR A 45 -25.83 12.28 0.18
N ASP A 46 -27.03 11.82 -0.12
CA ASP A 46 -28.13 11.71 0.84
C ASP A 46 -28.41 10.22 1.11
N ALA A 47 -28.06 9.76 2.28
CA ALA A 47 -28.22 8.36 2.68
C ALA A 47 -29.68 7.89 2.66
N ASP A 48 -30.61 8.80 2.90
CA ASP A 48 -32.05 8.48 3.01
C ASP A 48 -32.77 8.53 1.63
N ALA A 49 -32.08 8.98 0.59
CA ALA A 49 -32.64 9.05 -0.77
C ALA A 49 -32.77 7.68 -1.45
N TYR A 50 -32.07 6.65 -0.93
CA TYR A 50 -32.02 5.32 -1.54
C TYR A 50 -33.13 4.41 -1.01
N THR A 51 -33.59 3.52 -1.88
CA THR A 51 -34.64 2.54 -1.60
C THR A 51 -34.13 1.09 -1.70
N ALA A 52 -34.90 0.15 -1.18
CA ALA A 52 -34.63 -1.28 -1.38
C ALA A 52 -34.51 -1.68 -2.87
N ALA A 53 -35.26 -0.99 -3.76
CA ALA A 53 -35.20 -1.27 -5.19
C ALA A 53 -33.83 -0.85 -5.79
N ASP A 54 -33.22 0.22 -5.28
CA ASP A 54 -31.91 0.68 -5.72
C ASP A 54 -30.81 -0.32 -5.29
N VAL A 55 -30.88 -0.79 -4.06
CA VAL A 55 -29.99 -1.85 -3.52
C VAL A 55 -30.10 -3.12 -4.34
N LEU A 56 -31.31 -3.62 -4.58
CA LEU A 56 -31.52 -4.83 -5.39
C LEU A 56 -31.07 -4.66 -6.83
N ARG A 57 -31.22 -3.47 -7.41
CA ARG A 57 -30.72 -3.15 -8.75
C ARG A 57 -29.19 -3.21 -8.77
N ALA A 58 -28.51 -2.61 -7.78
CA ALA A 58 -27.07 -2.66 -7.64
C ALA A 58 -26.55 -4.10 -7.52
N LEU A 59 -27.16 -4.92 -6.67
CA LEU A 59 -26.76 -6.30 -6.46
C LEU A 59 -26.88 -7.21 -7.70
N ARG A 60 -27.66 -6.83 -8.71
CA ARG A 60 -27.81 -7.59 -9.96
C ARG A 60 -26.82 -7.21 -11.05
N LYS A 61 -26.06 -6.12 -10.87
CA LYS A 61 -25.08 -5.65 -11.86
C LYS A 61 -23.75 -6.38 -11.70
N ASP A 62 -23.09 -6.65 -12.81
CA ASP A 62 -21.73 -7.18 -12.81
C ASP A 62 -20.69 -6.09 -12.50
N VAL A 63 -20.92 -4.88 -12.98
CA VAL A 63 -20.06 -3.71 -12.74
C VAL A 63 -20.91 -2.63 -12.08
N LEU A 64 -20.48 -2.20 -10.90
CA LEU A 64 -21.14 -1.15 -10.13
C LEU A 64 -20.65 0.23 -10.56
N SER A 65 -21.58 1.17 -10.67
CA SER A 65 -21.28 2.60 -10.75
C SER A 65 -21.08 3.18 -9.33
N PRO A 66 -20.50 4.38 -9.19
CA PRO A 66 -20.45 5.08 -7.91
C PRO A 66 -21.83 5.24 -7.26
N GLU A 67 -22.88 5.45 -8.06
CA GLU A 67 -24.26 5.57 -7.59
C GLU A 67 -24.81 4.25 -7.04
N ASP A 68 -24.50 3.13 -7.67
CA ASP A 68 -24.86 1.81 -7.16
C ASP A 68 -24.14 1.53 -5.84
N PHE A 69 -22.87 1.91 -5.73
CA PHE A 69 -22.09 1.78 -4.49
C PHE A 69 -22.68 2.64 -3.37
N ALA A 70 -23.08 3.88 -3.67
CA ALA A 70 -23.76 4.77 -2.73
C ALA A 70 -25.06 4.15 -2.19
N ALA A 71 -25.86 3.51 -3.05
CA ALA A 71 -27.05 2.78 -2.61
C ALA A 71 -26.72 1.61 -1.64
N LEU A 72 -25.63 0.89 -1.89
CA LEU A 72 -25.16 -0.20 -1.00
C LEU A 72 -24.62 0.29 0.35
N LEU A 73 -24.21 1.55 0.44
CA LEU A 73 -23.76 2.20 1.70
C LEU A 73 -24.92 2.84 2.48
N SER A 74 -26.12 2.92 1.89
CA SER A 74 -27.27 3.57 2.51
C SER A 74 -27.95 2.68 3.57
N PRO A 75 -28.73 3.26 4.50
CA PRO A 75 -29.55 2.49 5.43
C PRO A 75 -30.52 1.49 4.75
N ALA A 76 -30.96 1.75 3.52
CA ALA A 76 -31.80 0.85 2.74
C ALA A 76 -31.11 -0.49 2.44
N ALA A 77 -29.78 -0.58 2.55
CA ALA A 77 -29.03 -1.82 2.34
C ALA A 77 -29.05 -2.77 3.57
N LEU A 78 -29.36 -2.30 4.77
CA LEU A 78 -29.31 -3.10 5.98
C LEU A 78 -30.08 -4.43 5.89
N PRO A 79 -31.29 -4.52 5.32
CA PRO A 79 -31.99 -5.79 5.17
C PRO A 79 -31.33 -6.76 4.17
N PHE A 80 -30.37 -6.30 3.38
CA PHE A 80 -29.71 -7.05 2.30
C PHE A 80 -28.26 -7.41 2.60
N LEU A 81 -27.77 -7.22 3.84
CA LEU A 81 -26.38 -7.47 4.21
C LEU A 81 -25.93 -8.89 3.89
N GLU A 82 -26.78 -9.91 4.11
CA GLU A 82 -26.47 -11.30 3.76
C GLU A 82 -26.28 -11.47 2.25
N GLN A 83 -27.15 -10.88 1.44
CA GLN A 83 -27.04 -10.93 -0.02
C GLN A 83 -25.79 -10.20 -0.52
N MET A 84 -25.44 -9.06 0.11
CA MET A 84 -24.21 -8.33 -0.16
C MET A 84 -22.98 -9.18 0.18
N ALA A 85 -22.99 -9.84 1.35
CA ALA A 85 -21.89 -10.72 1.77
C ALA A 85 -21.72 -11.91 0.82
N GLN A 86 -22.81 -12.55 0.39
CA GLN A 86 -22.77 -13.63 -0.58
C GLN A 86 -22.22 -13.16 -1.93
N ARG A 87 -22.64 -11.98 -2.40
CA ARG A 87 -22.10 -11.40 -3.63
C ARG A 87 -20.60 -11.08 -3.50
N ALA A 88 -20.17 -10.48 -2.40
CA ALA A 88 -18.76 -10.19 -2.12
C ALA A 88 -17.94 -11.49 -2.09
N GLN A 89 -18.46 -12.57 -1.48
CA GLN A 89 -17.82 -13.87 -1.48
C GLN A 89 -17.63 -14.44 -2.90
N LEU A 90 -18.65 -14.31 -3.76
CA LEU A 90 -18.56 -14.75 -5.16
C LEU A 90 -17.48 -13.98 -5.92
N GLU A 91 -17.43 -12.66 -5.78
CA GLU A 91 -16.40 -11.84 -6.41
C GLU A 91 -15.00 -12.17 -5.87
N THR A 92 -14.87 -12.35 -4.55
CA THR A 92 -13.61 -12.78 -3.95
C THR A 92 -13.13 -14.11 -4.53
N ARG A 93 -13.99 -15.11 -4.62
CA ARG A 93 -13.64 -16.42 -5.19
C ARG A 93 -13.30 -16.34 -6.67
N LYS A 94 -13.99 -15.50 -7.43
CA LYS A 94 -13.76 -15.29 -8.86
C LYS A 94 -12.38 -14.68 -9.13
N HIS A 95 -11.94 -13.75 -8.29
CA HIS A 95 -10.69 -13.00 -8.52
C HIS A 95 -9.50 -13.56 -7.76
N PHE A 96 -9.68 -14.16 -6.59
CA PHE A 96 -8.62 -14.63 -5.69
C PHE A 96 -8.66 -16.13 -5.39
N GLY A 97 -9.71 -16.83 -5.84
CA GLY A 97 -9.89 -18.25 -5.52
C GLY A 97 -10.15 -18.49 -4.02
N ASN A 98 -9.57 -19.56 -3.49
CA ASN A 98 -9.69 -19.94 -2.07
C ASN A 98 -8.39 -19.65 -1.29
N SER A 99 -7.43 -18.97 -1.90
CA SER A 99 -6.17 -18.64 -1.24
C SER A 99 -6.34 -17.41 -0.35
N VAL A 100 -5.78 -17.48 0.85
CA VAL A 100 -5.67 -16.35 1.77
C VAL A 100 -4.20 -16.10 2.03
N GLN A 101 -3.76 -14.90 1.73
CA GLN A 101 -2.41 -14.45 1.99
C GLN A 101 -2.33 -13.90 3.42
N MET A 102 -1.43 -14.45 4.23
CA MET A 102 -1.27 -14.06 5.63
C MET A 102 0.16 -13.58 5.86
N PHE A 103 0.29 -12.34 6.29
CA PHE A 103 1.57 -11.73 6.62
C PHE A 103 1.44 -10.86 7.87
N THR A 104 2.57 -10.46 8.42
CA THR A 104 2.62 -9.45 9.49
C THR A 104 3.65 -8.38 9.16
N PRO A 105 3.41 -7.11 9.58
CA PRO A 105 4.41 -6.05 9.45
C PRO A 105 5.50 -6.18 10.52
N LEU A 106 6.74 -5.84 10.12
CA LEU A 106 7.85 -5.60 11.03
C LEU A 106 8.44 -4.21 10.74
N TYR A 107 8.28 -3.30 11.69
CA TYR A 107 8.84 -1.96 11.62
C TYR A 107 10.30 -1.98 12.03
N ILE A 108 11.22 -1.94 11.07
CA ILE A 108 12.66 -1.98 11.36
C ILE A 108 13.24 -0.61 11.72
N ALA A 109 12.55 0.49 11.32
CA ALA A 109 12.88 1.86 11.73
C ALA A 109 11.66 2.76 11.63
N ASN A 110 11.52 3.73 12.54
CA ASN A 110 10.42 4.68 12.56
C ASN A 110 10.85 6.16 12.41
N TYR A 111 12.09 6.39 11.99
CA TYR A 111 12.54 7.73 11.59
C TYR A 111 11.86 8.13 10.29
N CYS A 112 11.24 9.32 10.26
CA CYS A 112 10.55 9.85 9.09
C CYS A 112 10.74 11.36 9.02
N GLU A 113 10.99 11.87 7.83
CA GLU A 113 11.19 13.29 7.54
C GLU A 113 9.90 13.94 7.04
N ASN A 114 8.87 13.13 6.73
CA ASN A 114 7.57 13.60 6.26
C ASN A 114 6.62 14.02 7.39
N TYR A 115 5.63 14.84 7.02
CA TYR A 115 4.62 15.39 7.92
C TYR A 115 3.19 14.98 7.55
N CYS A 116 3.00 13.76 7.07
CA CYS A 116 1.68 13.20 6.76
C CYS A 116 0.77 13.33 7.98
N ILE A 117 -0.35 14.04 7.85
CA ILE A 117 -1.23 14.43 8.96
C ILE A 117 -1.88 13.26 9.71
N TYR A 118 -1.97 12.10 9.08
CA TYR A 118 -2.58 10.88 9.64
C TYR A 118 -1.55 9.88 10.21
N CYS A 119 -0.25 10.08 9.96
CA CYS A 119 0.77 9.09 10.28
C CYS A 119 1.41 9.33 11.65
N GLY A 120 1.46 8.29 12.49
CA GLY A 120 2.13 8.36 13.79
C GLY A 120 3.63 8.65 13.70
N PHE A 121 4.27 8.32 12.58
CA PHE A 121 5.71 8.59 12.33
C PHE A 121 5.99 10.00 11.82
N ASN A 122 4.97 10.84 11.64
CA ASN A 122 5.12 12.24 11.25
C ASN A 122 6.28 12.91 11.99
N CYS A 123 7.13 13.67 11.29
CA CYS A 123 8.34 14.28 11.85
C CYS A 123 8.07 15.26 12.99
N HIS A 124 6.87 15.85 13.04
CA HIS A 124 6.45 16.76 14.11
C HIS A 124 5.95 16.03 15.37
N ASN A 125 5.66 14.74 15.28
CA ASN A 125 5.19 13.97 16.43
C ASN A 125 6.35 13.66 17.38
N LYS A 126 6.12 13.95 18.66
CA LYS A 126 7.09 13.66 19.74
C LYS A 126 6.95 12.21 20.18
N ILE A 127 7.43 11.28 19.38
CA ILE A 127 7.47 9.85 19.67
C ILE A 127 8.90 9.37 19.89
N ARG A 128 9.06 8.24 20.58
CA ARG A 128 10.35 7.57 20.65
C ARG A 128 10.74 7.07 19.25
N ARG A 129 11.83 7.60 18.72
CA ARG A 129 12.43 7.13 17.48
C ARG A 129 13.35 5.95 17.76
N ALA A 130 13.28 4.93 16.92
CA ALA A 130 14.11 3.74 17.01
C ALA A 130 14.44 3.22 15.61
N LYS A 131 15.58 2.55 15.54
CA LYS A 131 16.04 1.77 14.40
C LYS A 131 16.64 0.50 14.97
N LEU A 132 16.19 -0.64 14.54
CA LEU A 132 16.70 -1.94 14.97
C LEU A 132 18.08 -2.19 14.33
N ASP A 133 18.98 -2.79 15.06
CA ASP A 133 20.19 -3.36 14.48
C ASP A 133 19.88 -4.73 13.84
N MET A 134 20.88 -5.33 13.17
CA MET A 134 20.67 -6.61 12.46
C MET A 134 20.39 -7.78 13.41
N ASP A 135 20.94 -7.77 14.61
CA ASP A 135 20.72 -8.82 15.61
C ASP A 135 19.30 -8.71 16.19
N GLU A 136 18.84 -7.48 16.46
CA GLU A 136 17.46 -7.21 16.89
C GLU A 136 16.45 -7.60 15.79
N ILE A 137 16.73 -7.26 14.53
CA ILE A 137 15.89 -7.67 13.39
C ILE A 137 15.83 -9.20 13.31
N GLU A 138 16.96 -9.89 13.44
CA GLU A 138 16.98 -11.36 13.36
C GLU A 138 16.20 -12.01 14.50
N GLN A 139 16.23 -11.45 15.72
CA GLN A 139 15.44 -11.92 16.85
C GLN A 139 13.94 -11.79 16.58
N GLU A 140 13.50 -10.64 16.09
CA GLU A 140 12.09 -10.40 15.73
C GLU A 140 11.63 -11.33 14.59
N LEU A 141 12.45 -11.50 13.55
CA LEU A 141 12.15 -12.40 12.44
C LEU A 141 11.99 -13.86 12.90
N LYS A 142 12.83 -14.34 13.82
CA LYS A 142 12.71 -15.67 14.41
C LYS A 142 11.41 -15.83 15.18
N ALA A 143 11.10 -14.86 16.06
CA ALA A 143 9.88 -14.88 16.86
C ALA A 143 8.63 -14.90 15.98
N ILE A 144 8.63 -14.11 14.89
CA ILE A 144 7.51 -14.09 13.94
C ILE A 144 7.43 -15.42 13.17
N ALA A 145 8.55 -15.98 12.72
CA ALA A 145 8.58 -17.24 11.97
C ALA A 145 8.06 -18.42 12.82
N GLU A 146 8.28 -18.43 14.14
CA GLU A 146 7.75 -19.43 15.07
C GLU A 146 6.22 -19.45 15.10
N THR A 147 5.53 -18.39 14.70
CA THR A 147 4.07 -18.36 14.55
C THR A 147 3.56 -19.17 13.36
N GLY A 148 4.45 -19.59 12.45
CA GLY A 148 4.11 -20.33 11.23
C GLY A 148 3.78 -19.44 10.02
N LEU A 149 3.85 -18.11 10.15
CA LEU A 149 3.72 -17.19 9.02
C LEU A 149 4.86 -17.39 8.03
N GLN A 150 4.52 -17.38 6.73
CA GLN A 150 5.48 -17.55 5.64
C GLN A 150 5.82 -16.25 4.92
N GLU A 151 5.12 -15.19 5.25
CA GLU A 151 5.24 -13.88 4.62
C GLU A 151 5.48 -12.80 5.68
N ILE A 152 6.35 -11.85 5.34
CA ILE A 152 6.70 -10.69 6.18
C ILE A 152 6.64 -9.42 5.34
N LEU A 153 6.19 -8.32 5.95
CA LEU A 153 6.24 -6.99 5.38
C LEU A 153 7.21 -6.13 6.21
N LEU A 154 8.34 -5.77 5.63
CA LEU A 154 9.32 -4.89 6.29
C LEU A 154 8.95 -3.43 6.03
N LEU A 155 8.86 -2.64 7.10
CA LEU A 155 8.45 -1.23 7.02
C LEU A 155 9.51 -0.30 7.62
N THR A 156 9.64 0.87 7.00
CA THR A 156 10.39 2.00 7.56
C THR A 156 9.59 3.28 7.44
N GLY A 157 9.92 4.28 8.26
CA GLY A 157 9.62 5.66 7.91
C GLY A 157 10.50 6.13 6.75
N GLU A 158 10.20 7.29 6.19
CA GLU A 158 10.98 7.88 5.11
C GLU A 158 12.13 8.70 5.68
N SER A 159 13.31 8.10 5.74
CA SER A 159 14.58 8.75 6.05
C SER A 159 15.72 7.97 5.43
N ARG A 160 16.25 8.49 4.32
CA ARG A 160 17.40 7.86 3.64
C ARG A 160 18.66 7.85 4.52
N ALA A 161 18.80 8.84 5.40
CA ALA A 161 19.93 8.92 6.31
C ALA A 161 19.87 7.83 7.39
N MET A 162 18.69 7.58 7.96
CA MET A 162 18.53 6.62 9.04
C MET A 162 18.28 5.20 8.55
N SER A 163 17.60 5.04 7.42
CA SER A 163 17.25 3.76 6.81
C SER A 163 17.71 3.72 5.34
N PRO A 164 19.04 3.76 5.07
CA PRO A 164 19.54 3.70 3.70
C PRO A 164 19.15 2.37 3.04
N VAL A 165 19.08 2.36 1.71
CA VAL A 165 18.68 1.17 0.92
C VAL A 165 19.52 -0.05 1.24
N SER A 166 20.81 0.14 1.52
CA SER A 166 21.71 -0.94 1.94
C SER A 166 21.28 -1.59 3.26
N TYR A 167 20.84 -0.81 4.24
CA TYR A 167 20.30 -1.33 5.50
C TYR A 167 19.02 -2.15 5.28
N ILE A 168 18.12 -1.64 4.42
CA ILE A 168 16.88 -2.36 4.06
C ILE A 168 17.24 -3.67 3.34
N GLY A 169 18.19 -3.63 2.40
CA GLY A 169 18.65 -4.82 1.69
C GLY A 169 19.25 -5.89 2.61
N GLU A 170 20.04 -5.51 3.62
CA GLU A 170 20.55 -6.44 4.61
C GLU A 170 19.42 -7.05 5.47
N ALA A 171 18.43 -6.26 5.87
CA ALA A 171 17.25 -6.77 6.57
C ALA A 171 16.45 -7.76 5.70
N VAL A 172 16.29 -7.48 4.40
CA VAL A 172 15.65 -8.40 3.44
C VAL A 172 16.43 -9.71 3.34
N LYS A 173 17.76 -9.67 3.22
CA LYS A 173 18.60 -10.88 3.18
C LYS A 173 18.46 -11.73 4.47
N LEU A 174 18.34 -11.07 5.63
CA LEU A 174 18.05 -11.77 6.88
C LEU A 174 16.67 -12.43 6.85
N ALA A 175 15.64 -11.68 6.42
CA ALA A 175 14.27 -12.17 6.34
C ALA A 175 14.15 -13.40 5.41
N ARG A 176 14.94 -13.47 4.33
CA ARG A 176 14.96 -14.64 3.41
C ARG A 176 15.35 -15.95 4.07
N LYS A 177 16.01 -15.92 5.22
CA LYS A 177 16.33 -17.13 5.98
C LYS A 177 15.10 -17.77 6.62
N TYR A 178 14.05 -16.99 6.86
CA TYR A 178 12.88 -17.37 7.65
C TYR A 178 11.57 -17.33 6.87
N PHE A 179 11.46 -16.47 5.86
CA PHE A 179 10.22 -16.22 5.13
C PHE A 179 10.36 -16.52 3.64
N ARG A 180 9.27 -17.03 3.08
CA ARG A 180 9.19 -17.36 1.66
C ARG A 180 8.91 -16.13 0.81
N VAL A 181 8.06 -15.22 1.30
CA VAL A 181 7.68 -13.98 0.62
C VAL A 181 8.03 -12.82 1.53
N ILE A 182 8.72 -11.82 0.97
CA ILE A 182 9.10 -10.61 1.66
C ILE A 182 8.57 -9.42 0.87
N GLY A 183 7.65 -8.69 1.49
CA GLY A 183 7.22 -7.39 1.02
C GLY A 183 8.00 -6.27 1.71
N ILE A 184 8.04 -5.13 1.08
CA ILE A 184 8.57 -3.90 1.67
C ILE A 184 7.55 -2.77 1.52
N GLU A 185 7.46 -1.93 2.54
CA GLU A 185 6.69 -0.69 2.52
C GLU A 185 7.58 0.43 3.04
N ILE A 186 8.22 1.12 2.12
CA ILE A 186 9.28 2.07 2.36
C ILE A 186 9.10 3.32 1.49
N TYR A 187 10.00 4.27 1.59
CA TYR A 187 10.00 5.46 0.74
C TYR A 187 10.31 5.14 -0.74
N PRO A 188 9.94 6.04 -1.68
CA PRO A 188 10.20 5.86 -3.11
C PRO A 188 11.68 5.72 -3.43
N LEU A 189 12.01 4.83 -4.37
CA LEU A 189 13.35 4.50 -4.76
C LEU A 189 13.60 4.74 -6.25
N ASN A 190 14.86 4.80 -6.65
CA ASN A 190 15.27 4.73 -8.04
C ASN A 190 15.17 3.29 -8.58
N VAL A 191 15.16 3.14 -9.89
CA VAL A 191 15.03 1.84 -10.56
C VAL A 191 16.16 0.87 -10.19
N ASP A 192 17.38 1.36 -10.10
CA ASP A 192 18.56 0.58 -9.70
C ASP A 192 18.50 0.16 -8.22
N GLU A 193 17.96 0.99 -7.35
CA GLU A 193 17.74 0.66 -5.94
C GLU A 193 16.64 -0.42 -5.78
N TYR A 194 15.55 -0.35 -6.56
CA TYR A 194 14.55 -1.43 -6.61
C TYR A 194 15.17 -2.73 -7.15
N ALA A 195 16.01 -2.66 -8.19
CA ALA A 195 16.71 -3.82 -8.72
C ALA A 195 17.62 -4.46 -7.64
N TYR A 196 18.37 -3.66 -6.89
CA TYR A 196 19.17 -4.13 -5.76
C TYR A 196 18.31 -4.83 -4.69
N LEU A 197 17.19 -4.26 -4.28
CA LEU A 197 16.31 -4.88 -3.29
C LEU A 197 15.67 -6.18 -3.80
N HIS A 198 15.33 -6.23 -5.09
CA HIS A 198 14.87 -7.46 -5.72
C HIS A 198 15.96 -8.55 -5.68
N GLU A 199 17.21 -8.22 -5.97
CA GLU A 199 18.35 -9.14 -5.83
C GLU A 199 18.57 -9.59 -4.38
N CYS A 200 18.26 -8.73 -3.39
CA CYS A 200 18.30 -9.10 -1.98
C CYS A 200 17.18 -10.08 -1.58
N GLY A 201 16.09 -10.15 -2.36
CA GLY A 201 15.03 -11.15 -2.18
C GLY A 201 13.63 -10.62 -1.90
N VAL A 202 13.35 -9.35 -2.23
CA VAL A 202 11.98 -8.78 -2.24
C VAL A 202 11.14 -9.44 -3.33
#